data_96aae027af24e56ce9a9076d39400f79
#
_entry.id   96aae027af24e56ce9a9076d39400f79
#
_cell.length_a   1.000
_cell.length_b   1.000
_cell.length_c   1.000
_cell.angle_alpha   90.00
_cell.angle_beta   90.00
_cell.angle_gamma   90.00
#
_symmetry.space_group_name_H-M   'P 1'
#
loop_
_entity.id
_entity.type
_entity.pdbx_description
1 polymer ?
#
loop_
_entity_poly.entity_id
_entity_poly.type
_entity_poly.pdbx_seq_one_letter_code
_entity_poly.pdbx_strand_id
1 'polypeptide(L)'
;MKKMTMKKYVVTVCQEVKYMIVCAALLLAFFTTVNAAEKEAPEKIIRVGTLGDTFNYVTENGMRKGYSYELLETLAGYTGWKFEYVACNWNDSIEKLQNGEIDILGDIAYTEERTDRMLFSDGPMGIEKYYLYADFLSDDISSADFKTLNGKRIGVLIGAKPEAMLNEWELKNGLKTIHINIKSKEDTLAKLENGEIDCFISLEEPFWADKDVSIITRIGKSNIYFAINKDHPEIKKELDLVMHQLEE
;
A
#
# COMPACT_ATOMS: atom_id res chain seq x y z
N MET A 1 -31.31 -60.28 55.83
CA MET A 1 -31.11 -59.98 54.41
C MET A 1 -31.15 -58.51 54.06
N LYS A 2 -31.77 -57.56 54.77
CA LYS A 2 -31.85 -56.16 54.46
C LYS A 2 -30.57 -55.30 54.67
N LYS A 3 -29.66 -55.71 55.60
CA LYS A 3 -28.44 -54.90 55.89
C LYS A 3 -27.34 -55.01 54.80
N MET A 4 -27.33 -56.06 54.00
CA MET A 4 -26.32 -56.20 52.94
C MET A 4 -26.60 -55.40 51.69
N THR A 5 -27.85 -55.14 51.43
CA THR A 5 -28.32 -54.31 50.26
C THR A 5 -28.01 -52.82 50.43
N MET A 6 -28.13 -52.29 51.64
CA MET A 6 -27.89 -50.86 51.95
C MET A 6 -26.40 -50.50 51.88
N LYS A 7 -25.52 -51.43 52.32
CA LYS A 7 -24.07 -51.20 52.23
C LYS A 7 -23.56 -51.20 50.79
N LYS A 8 -24.13 -52.02 49.94
CA LYS A 8 -23.85 -52.03 48.49
C LYS A 8 -24.30 -50.77 47.80
N TYR A 9 -25.50 -50.26 48.16
CA TYR A 9 -26.06 -49.04 47.60
C TYR A 9 -25.22 -47.79 47.97
N VAL A 10 -24.80 -47.68 49.22
CA VAL A 10 -23.94 -46.58 49.70
C VAL A 10 -22.55 -46.59 48.99
N VAL A 11 -21.95 -47.76 48.79
CA VAL A 11 -20.67 -47.86 48.05
C VAL A 11 -20.80 -47.48 46.58
N THR A 12 -21.90 -47.88 45.93
CA THR A 12 -22.16 -47.49 44.51
C THR A 12 -22.37 -45.99 44.36
N VAL A 13 -23.16 -45.37 45.24
CA VAL A 13 -23.43 -43.92 45.23
C VAL A 13 -22.13 -43.12 45.50
N CYS A 14 -21.28 -43.59 46.44
CA CYS A 14 -19.97 -42.96 46.68
C CYS A 14 -19.03 -43.06 45.46
N GLN A 15 -19.13 -44.14 44.69
CA GLN A 15 -18.33 -44.36 43.48
C GLN A 15 -18.79 -43.42 42.35
N GLU A 16 -20.09 -43.30 42.13
CA GLU A 16 -20.68 -42.37 41.18
C GLU A 16 -20.34 -40.90 41.48
N VAL A 17 -20.43 -40.52 42.77
CA VAL A 17 -20.06 -39.15 43.20
C VAL A 17 -18.56 -38.89 42.97
N LYS A 18 -17.68 -39.85 43.20
CA LYS A 18 -16.25 -39.71 42.87
C LYS A 18 -16.01 -39.51 41.38
N TYR A 19 -16.69 -40.29 40.53
CA TYR A 19 -16.57 -40.12 39.07
C TYR A 19 -17.07 -38.74 38.59
N MET A 20 -18.18 -38.26 39.16
CA MET A 20 -18.67 -36.91 38.83
C MET A 20 -17.69 -35.80 39.25
N ILE A 21 -17.06 -35.94 40.45
CA ILE A 21 -16.05 -34.97 40.90
C ILE A 21 -14.81 -34.99 40.00
N VAL A 22 -14.34 -36.17 39.58
CA VAL A 22 -13.20 -36.30 38.67
C VAL A 22 -13.53 -35.72 37.29
N CYS A 23 -14.71 -36.01 36.75
CA CYS A 23 -15.14 -35.43 35.47
C CYS A 23 -15.29 -33.92 35.55
N ALA A 24 -15.85 -33.35 36.64
CA ALA A 24 -15.94 -31.92 36.85
C ALA A 24 -14.55 -31.27 36.98
N ALA A 25 -13.61 -31.91 37.66
CA ALA A 25 -12.23 -31.42 37.79
C ALA A 25 -11.49 -31.45 36.42
N LEU A 26 -11.70 -32.48 35.60
CA LEU A 26 -11.15 -32.58 34.26
C LEU A 26 -11.76 -31.52 33.29
N LEU A 27 -13.06 -31.26 33.40
CA LEU A 27 -13.74 -30.18 32.66
C LEU A 27 -13.21 -28.81 33.07
N LEU A 28 -13.05 -28.56 34.38
CA LEU A 28 -12.46 -27.31 34.88
C LEU A 28 -10.99 -27.14 34.41
N ALA A 29 -10.20 -28.21 34.45
CA ALA A 29 -8.82 -28.20 33.96
C ALA A 29 -8.78 -27.93 32.44
N PHE A 30 -9.71 -28.47 31.67
CA PHE A 30 -9.84 -28.21 30.23
C PHE A 30 -10.23 -26.78 29.94
N PHE A 31 -11.17 -26.22 30.70
CA PHE A 31 -11.57 -24.79 30.59
C PHE A 31 -10.43 -23.83 30.96
N THR A 32 -9.62 -24.15 31.96
CA THR A 32 -8.46 -23.33 32.33
C THR A 32 -7.33 -23.39 31.32
N THR A 33 -7.13 -24.54 30.65
CA THR A 33 -6.12 -24.67 29.58
C THR A 33 -6.55 -23.95 28.28
N VAL A 34 -7.84 -23.97 27.95
CA VAL A 34 -8.37 -23.23 26.79
C VAL A 34 -8.27 -21.72 27.00
N ASN A 35 -8.62 -21.20 28.19
CA ASN A 35 -8.47 -19.76 28.51
C ASN A 35 -7.00 -19.31 28.70
N ALA A 36 -6.06 -20.22 28.95
CA ALA A 36 -4.64 -19.87 29.04
C ALA A 36 -3.92 -19.83 27.69
N ALA A 37 -4.56 -20.33 26.62
CA ALA A 37 -3.99 -20.37 25.27
C ALA A 37 -4.26 -19.09 24.46
N GLU A 38 -5.20 -18.24 24.89
CA GLU A 38 -5.46 -16.93 24.30
C GLU A 38 -4.68 -15.82 25.04
N LYS A 39 -3.37 -15.99 25.16
CA LYS A 39 -2.52 -14.83 25.36
C LYS A 39 -2.39 -14.17 24.00
N GLU A 40 -3.20 -13.15 23.73
CA GLU A 40 -3.07 -12.32 22.54
C GLU A 40 -1.57 -12.01 22.35
N ALA A 41 -1.02 -12.43 21.22
CA ALA A 41 0.32 -12.02 20.85
C ALA A 41 0.35 -10.48 20.88
N PRO A 42 1.43 -9.85 21.36
CA PRO A 42 1.49 -8.40 21.39
C PRO A 42 1.18 -7.86 20.00
N GLU A 43 0.23 -6.94 19.94
CA GLU A 43 -0.25 -6.31 18.71
C GLU A 43 0.94 -5.67 18.00
N LYS A 44 1.27 -6.13 16.78
CA LYS A 44 2.38 -5.61 16.01
C LYS A 44 1.94 -4.37 15.27
N ILE A 45 2.40 -3.21 15.72
CA ILE A 45 2.12 -1.92 15.08
C ILE A 45 3.14 -1.70 13.96
N ILE A 46 2.65 -1.42 12.75
CA ILE A 46 3.45 -1.13 11.57
C ILE A 46 3.15 0.32 11.12
N ARG A 47 4.17 1.14 11.05
CA ARG A 47 4.05 2.53 10.57
C ARG A 47 4.13 2.57 9.06
N VAL A 48 3.07 3.06 8.42
CA VAL A 48 2.94 3.13 6.96
C VAL A 48 2.99 4.57 6.50
N GLY A 49 3.97 4.88 5.66
CA GLY A 49 4.04 6.19 4.99
C GLY A 49 2.94 6.32 3.94
N THR A 50 2.28 7.49 3.91
CA THR A 50 1.24 7.79 2.92
C THR A 50 1.54 9.08 2.19
N LEU A 51 1.47 9.06 0.86
CA LEU A 51 1.75 10.21 0.00
C LEU A 51 0.51 11.09 -0.23
N GLY A 52 -0.66 10.69 0.28
CA GLY A 52 -1.90 11.44 0.12
C GLY A 52 -2.42 11.47 -1.32
N ASP A 53 -2.01 10.50 -2.12
CA ASP A 53 -2.42 10.33 -3.51
C ASP A 53 -3.69 9.48 -3.65
N THR A 54 -4.05 9.12 -4.88
CA THR A 54 -5.25 8.32 -5.18
C THR A 54 -5.20 6.92 -4.58
N PHE A 55 -4.01 6.40 -4.28
CA PHE A 55 -3.84 5.04 -3.76
C PHE A 55 -4.09 4.93 -2.26
N ASN A 56 -3.83 6.01 -1.50
CA ASN A 56 -4.06 6.06 -0.06
C ASN A 56 -4.34 7.49 0.42
N TYR A 57 -5.61 7.85 0.54
CA TYR A 57 -6.06 9.20 0.87
C TYR A 57 -7.14 9.21 1.96
N VAL A 58 -7.35 10.37 2.55
CA VAL A 58 -8.43 10.62 3.51
C VAL A 58 -9.49 11.49 2.84
N THR A 59 -10.73 11.03 2.88
CA THR A 59 -11.88 11.76 2.35
C THR A 59 -12.26 12.94 3.25
N GLU A 60 -13.08 13.86 2.78
CA GLU A 60 -13.56 15.04 3.55
C GLU A 60 -14.25 14.66 4.87
N ASN A 61 -14.89 13.50 4.94
CA ASN A 61 -15.54 12.99 6.14
C ASN A 61 -14.59 12.16 7.04
N GLY A 62 -13.28 12.20 6.78
CA GLY A 62 -12.25 11.57 7.59
C GLY A 62 -12.05 10.06 7.37
N MET A 63 -12.71 9.45 6.39
CA MET A 63 -12.49 8.04 6.06
C MET A 63 -11.26 7.88 5.17
N ARG A 64 -10.42 6.88 5.49
CA ARG A 64 -9.31 6.49 4.62
C ARG A 64 -9.81 5.57 3.51
N LYS A 65 -9.29 5.76 2.30
CA LYS A 65 -9.65 5.01 1.10
C LYS A 65 -8.46 4.90 0.14
N GLY A 66 -8.65 4.09 -0.89
CA GLY A 66 -7.69 3.89 -1.98
C GLY A 66 -7.16 2.47 -2.03
N TYR A 67 -6.64 2.09 -3.19
CA TYR A 67 -6.20 0.73 -3.46
C TYR A 67 -5.14 0.23 -2.45
N SER A 68 -4.12 1.05 -2.18
CA SER A 68 -3.05 0.69 -1.24
C SER A 68 -3.58 0.55 0.19
N TYR A 69 -4.54 1.39 0.59
CA TYR A 69 -5.20 1.25 1.88
C TYR A 69 -5.98 -0.06 1.98
N GLU A 70 -6.81 -0.38 0.99
CA GLU A 70 -7.63 -1.59 0.99
C GLU A 70 -6.78 -2.87 0.96
N LEU A 71 -5.66 -2.85 0.22
CA LEU A 71 -4.69 -3.94 0.22
C LEU A 71 -4.02 -4.11 1.59
N LEU A 72 -3.60 -3.02 2.23
CA LEU A 72 -3.03 -3.05 3.57
C LEU A 72 -4.04 -3.60 4.60
N GLU A 73 -5.29 -3.17 4.59
CA GLU A 73 -6.33 -3.70 5.48
C GLU A 73 -6.56 -5.21 5.24
N THR A 74 -6.46 -5.64 3.99
CA THR A 74 -6.51 -7.08 3.66
C THR A 74 -5.31 -7.82 4.28
N LEU A 75 -4.10 -7.29 4.11
CA LEU A 75 -2.88 -7.84 4.73
C LEU A 75 -2.99 -7.88 6.26
N ALA A 76 -3.58 -6.85 6.88
CA ALA A 76 -3.85 -6.83 8.33
C ALA A 76 -4.72 -8.00 8.79
N GLY A 77 -5.73 -8.35 7.99
CA GLY A 77 -6.61 -9.49 8.28
C GLY A 77 -5.87 -10.84 8.35
N TYR A 78 -4.77 -11.00 7.61
CA TYR A 78 -3.96 -12.23 7.61
C TYR A 78 -2.80 -12.20 8.62
N THR A 79 -2.19 -11.04 8.82
CA THR A 79 -0.99 -10.89 9.67
C THR A 79 -1.31 -10.54 11.11
N GLY A 80 -2.49 -10.01 11.39
CA GLY A 80 -2.85 -9.41 12.68
C GLY A 80 -2.14 -8.08 12.95
N TRP A 81 -1.53 -7.46 11.94
CA TRP A 81 -0.89 -6.15 12.07
C TRP A 81 -1.91 -5.06 12.34
N LYS A 82 -1.44 -4.00 13.01
CA LYS A 82 -2.16 -2.74 13.13
C LYS A 82 -1.35 -1.66 12.44
N PHE A 83 -1.99 -0.88 11.59
CA PHE A 83 -1.30 0.17 10.86
C PHE A 83 -1.47 1.54 11.53
N GLU A 84 -0.33 2.23 11.67
CA GLU A 84 -0.26 3.64 11.97
C GLU A 84 0.15 4.38 10.70
N TYR A 85 -0.72 5.24 10.18
CA TYR A 85 -0.50 5.95 8.93
C TYR A 85 0.21 7.29 9.17
N VAL A 86 1.40 7.44 8.61
CA VAL A 86 2.25 8.63 8.73
C VAL A 86 2.21 9.41 7.41
N ALA A 87 1.76 10.66 7.47
CA ALA A 87 1.77 11.53 6.29
C ALA A 87 3.20 11.85 5.84
N CYS A 88 3.46 11.66 4.56
CA CYS A 88 4.74 11.93 3.91
C CYS A 88 4.51 12.76 2.65
N ASN A 89 5.55 13.45 2.20
CA ASN A 89 5.65 13.90 0.83
C ASN A 89 6.70 13.03 0.10
N TRP A 90 6.72 13.08 -1.23
CA TRP A 90 7.61 12.26 -2.03
C TRP A 90 9.08 12.42 -1.65
N ASN A 91 9.52 13.65 -1.37
CA ASN A 91 10.94 13.94 -1.14
C ASN A 91 11.45 13.38 0.20
N ASP A 92 10.61 13.37 1.24
CA ASP A 92 10.99 12.93 2.59
C ASP A 92 10.60 11.47 2.89
N SER A 93 9.73 10.87 2.10
CA SER A 93 9.21 9.53 2.35
C SER A 93 10.29 8.45 2.38
N ILE A 94 11.24 8.53 1.44
CA ILE A 94 12.38 7.60 1.36
C ILE A 94 13.32 7.78 2.56
N GLU A 95 13.58 9.02 2.95
CA GLU A 95 14.40 9.33 4.14
C GLU A 95 13.74 8.81 5.42
N LYS A 96 12.45 9.05 5.60
CA LYS A 96 11.68 8.54 6.73
C LYS A 96 11.71 7.00 6.82
N LEU A 97 11.61 6.32 5.67
CA LEU A 97 11.75 4.88 5.63
C LEU A 97 13.15 4.42 6.06
N GLN A 98 14.20 5.07 5.58
CA GLN A 98 15.58 4.75 5.94
C GLN A 98 15.89 5.01 7.42
N ASN A 99 15.36 6.11 7.97
CA ASN A 99 15.59 6.49 9.36
C ASN A 99 14.71 5.71 10.36
N GLY A 100 13.82 4.84 9.86
CA GLY A 100 12.92 4.06 10.72
C GLY A 100 11.79 4.89 11.33
N GLU A 101 11.45 6.03 10.75
CA GLU A 101 10.25 6.79 11.13
C GLU A 101 8.97 6.11 10.60
N ILE A 102 9.08 5.38 9.47
CA ILE A 102 8.08 4.49 8.92
C ILE A 102 8.71 3.13 8.62
N ASP A 103 7.90 2.08 8.65
CA ASP A 103 8.33 0.70 8.44
C ASP A 103 8.05 0.22 7.02
N ILE A 104 6.95 0.71 6.44
CA ILE A 104 6.49 0.40 5.08
C ILE A 104 6.14 1.70 4.34
N LEU A 105 6.48 1.74 3.06
CA LEU A 105 6.04 2.77 2.12
C LEU A 105 5.48 2.06 0.88
N GLY A 106 4.22 2.31 0.54
CA GLY A 106 3.57 1.78 -0.66
C GLY A 106 3.87 2.62 -1.90
N ASP A 107 3.38 2.15 -3.05
CA ASP A 107 3.33 2.89 -4.31
C ASP A 107 4.72 3.30 -4.86
N ILE A 108 5.76 2.49 -4.56
CA ILE A 108 7.14 2.78 -4.95
C ILE A 108 7.55 1.95 -6.17
N ALA A 109 7.97 2.63 -7.23
CA ALA A 109 8.59 1.97 -8.37
C ALA A 109 9.94 1.34 -7.95
N TYR A 110 10.14 0.08 -8.33
CA TYR A 110 11.43 -0.59 -8.16
C TYR A 110 12.50 0.06 -9.04
N THR A 111 13.66 0.34 -8.45
CA THR A 111 14.90 0.63 -9.17
C THR A 111 16.06 -0.05 -8.45
N GLU A 112 17.07 -0.47 -9.20
CA GLU A 112 18.26 -1.14 -8.64
C GLU A 112 18.99 -0.25 -7.62
N GLU A 113 19.10 1.05 -7.89
CA GLU A 113 19.69 2.04 -6.98
C GLU A 113 18.97 2.09 -5.60
N ARG A 114 17.66 1.88 -5.59
CA ARG A 114 16.88 1.92 -4.34
C ARG A 114 17.09 0.68 -3.48
N THR A 115 17.52 -0.45 -4.04
CA THR A 115 17.77 -1.68 -3.28
C THR A 115 18.89 -1.54 -2.26
N ASP A 116 19.79 -0.58 -2.46
CA ASP A 116 20.82 -0.25 -1.47
C ASP A 116 20.23 0.43 -0.22
N ARG A 117 19.04 0.99 -0.31
CA ARG A 117 18.42 1.83 0.71
C ARG A 117 17.23 1.20 1.40
N MET A 118 16.53 0.27 0.75
CA MET A 118 15.29 -0.35 1.22
C MET A 118 15.15 -1.77 0.70
N LEU A 119 14.29 -2.56 1.35
CA LEU A 119 13.83 -3.84 0.81
C LEU A 119 12.56 -3.59 -0.02
N PHE A 120 12.30 -4.46 -0.99
CA PHE A 120 11.07 -4.45 -1.76
C PHE A 120 10.29 -5.74 -1.57
N SER A 121 8.96 -5.70 -1.66
CA SER A 121 8.13 -6.90 -1.78
C SER A 121 8.56 -7.72 -3.00
N ASP A 122 8.42 -9.05 -2.94
CA ASP A 122 8.81 -9.95 -4.05
C ASP A 122 7.89 -9.75 -5.27
N GLY A 123 6.58 -9.60 -5.02
CA GLY A 123 5.59 -9.26 -6.04
C GLY A 123 5.24 -7.77 -6.07
N PRO A 124 4.79 -7.25 -7.22
CA PRO A 124 4.26 -5.90 -7.31
C PRO A 124 2.92 -5.80 -6.57
N MET A 125 2.69 -4.69 -5.88
CA MET A 125 1.39 -4.40 -5.32
C MET A 125 0.39 -3.87 -6.35
N GLY A 126 0.85 -3.36 -7.49
CA GLY A 126 0.02 -2.81 -8.54
C GLY A 126 0.81 -2.31 -9.74
N ILE A 127 0.10 -1.65 -10.65
CA ILE A 127 0.67 -1.08 -11.88
C ILE A 127 0.16 0.36 -12.03
N GLU A 128 1.07 1.30 -12.09
CA GLU A 128 0.81 2.68 -12.50
C GLU A 128 0.91 2.85 -14.01
N LYS A 129 0.00 3.64 -14.57
CA LYS A 129 0.02 4.04 -15.97
C LYS A 129 0.18 5.55 -16.05
N TYR A 130 1.18 5.99 -16.80
CA TYR A 130 1.51 7.40 -16.95
C TYR A 130 1.06 7.90 -18.31
N TYR A 131 0.38 9.06 -18.31
CA TYR A 131 -0.14 9.70 -19.49
C TYR A 131 0.40 11.13 -19.62
N LEU A 132 0.55 11.57 -20.85
CA LEU A 132 0.78 12.96 -21.17
C LEU A 132 -0.58 13.65 -21.31
N TYR A 133 -0.77 14.72 -20.55
CA TYR A 133 -1.96 15.58 -20.57
C TYR A 133 -1.60 16.94 -21.15
N ALA A 134 -2.54 17.57 -21.85
CA ALA A 134 -2.46 18.96 -22.25
C ALA A 134 -3.78 19.66 -21.93
N ASP A 135 -3.79 21.00 -21.98
CA ASP A 135 -5.01 21.78 -21.93
C ASP A 135 -5.97 21.32 -23.04
N PHE A 136 -7.23 21.14 -22.70
CA PHE A 136 -8.26 20.67 -23.64
C PHE A 136 -8.40 21.62 -24.89
N LEU A 137 -8.11 22.91 -24.71
CA LEU A 137 -8.19 23.93 -25.78
C LEU A 137 -6.87 24.11 -26.53
N SER A 138 -5.83 23.33 -26.27
CA SER A 138 -4.56 23.40 -27.00
C SER A 138 -4.70 22.92 -28.43
N ASP A 139 -4.77 23.84 -29.36
CA ASP A 139 -4.85 23.56 -30.82
C ASP A 139 -3.49 23.18 -31.42
N ASP A 140 -2.40 23.42 -30.71
CA ASP A 140 -1.01 23.26 -31.19
C ASP A 140 -0.32 22.00 -30.69
N ILE A 141 -1.04 21.13 -29.93
CA ILE A 141 -0.60 19.81 -29.48
C ILE A 141 -1.53 18.74 -30.06
N SER A 142 -0.96 17.79 -30.82
CA SER A 142 -1.72 16.76 -31.50
C SER A 142 -1.36 15.36 -31.02
N SER A 143 -2.38 14.58 -30.66
CA SER A 143 -2.25 13.15 -30.38
C SER A 143 -1.95 12.31 -31.65
N ALA A 144 -2.22 12.85 -32.82
CA ALA A 144 -1.95 12.20 -34.10
C ALA A 144 -0.53 12.48 -34.64
N ASP A 145 0.11 13.56 -34.20
CA ASP A 145 1.48 13.93 -34.59
C ASP A 145 2.28 14.44 -33.38
N PHE A 146 3.07 13.56 -32.78
CA PHE A 146 3.90 13.91 -31.62
C PHE A 146 5.01 14.93 -31.92
N LYS A 147 5.33 15.23 -33.20
CA LYS A 147 6.30 16.27 -33.53
C LYS A 147 5.86 17.66 -33.08
N THR A 148 4.56 17.86 -32.86
CA THR A 148 3.99 19.06 -32.25
C THR A 148 4.50 19.33 -30.84
N LEU A 149 5.04 18.30 -30.17
CA LEU A 149 5.63 18.40 -28.83
C LEU A 149 7.06 18.93 -28.82
N ASN A 150 7.74 19.03 -29.99
CA ASN A 150 9.11 19.54 -30.01
C ASN A 150 9.18 20.98 -29.48
N GLY A 151 10.08 21.20 -28.53
CA GLY A 151 10.28 22.49 -27.87
C GLY A 151 9.20 22.83 -26.82
N LYS A 152 8.16 22.00 -26.63
CA LYS A 152 7.15 22.20 -25.60
C LYS A 152 7.73 21.96 -24.20
N ARG A 153 7.19 22.69 -23.24
CA ARG A 153 7.53 22.58 -21.82
C ARG A 153 6.62 21.54 -21.18
N ILE A 154 7.22 20.42 -20.74
CA ILE A 154 6.51 19.33 -20.13
C ILE A 154 6.72 19.34 -18.62
N GLY A 155 5.64 19.51 -17.88
CA GLY A 155 5.63 19.35 -16.43
C GLY A 155 5.85 17.88 -16.05
N VAL A 156 6.90 17.60 -15.29
CA VAL A 156 7.24 16.25 -14.81
C VAL A 156 7.86 16.30 -13.43
N LEU A 157 7.61 15.30 -12.60
CA LEU A 157 8.27 15.15 -11.29
C LEU A 157 9.72 14.70 -11.52
N ILE A 158 10.66 15.64 -11.40
CA ILE A 158 12.08 15.40 -11.63
C ILE A 158 12.65 14.47 -10.54
N GLY A 159 13.51 13.53 -10.94
CA GLY A 159 14.10 12.50 -10.09
C GLY A 159 13.16 11.31 -9.79
N ALA A 160 11.97 11.31 -10.36
CA ALA A 160 11.02 10.22 -10.22
C ALA A 160 10.89 9.38 -11.51
N LYS A 161 10.21 8.24 -11.41
CA LYS A 161 10.03 7.31 -12.55
C LYS A 161 9.41 7.94 -13.80
N PRO A 162 8.43 8.87 -13.71
CA PRO A 162 7.86 9.53 -14.88
C PRO A 162 8.89 10.27 -15.74
N GLU A 163 9.90 10.90 -15.14
CA GLU A 163 10.95 11.59 -15.90
C GLU A 163 11.78 10.63 -16.76
N ALA A 164 12.20 9.50 -16.17
CA ALA A 164 12.94 8.48 -16.91
C ALA A 164 12.09 7.92 -18.07
N MET A 165 10.80 7.70 -17.85
CA MET A 165 9.86 7.25 -18.89
C MET A 165 9.69 8.28 -19.99
N LEU A 166 9.62 9.58 -19.66
CA LEU A 166 9.55 10.65 -20.63
C LEU A 166 10.81 10.66 -21.50
N ASN A 167 11.98 10.60 -20.90
CA ASN A 167 13.26 10.55 -21.62
C ASN A 167 13.32 9.38 -22.61
N GLU A 168 12.92 8.17 -22.19
CA GLU A 168 12.87 7.00 -23.08
C GLU A 168 11.86 7.17 -24.21
N TRP A 169 10.70 7.72 -23.92
CA TRP A 169 9.63 7.97 -24.89
C TRP A 169 10.04 9.02 -25.91
N GLU A 170 10.67 10.13 -25.48
CA GLU A 170 11.23 11.15 -26.35
C GLU A 170 12.28 10.60 -27.30
N LEU A 171 13.22 9.83 -26.77
CA LEU A 171 14.27 9.20 -27.58
C LEU A 171 13.65 8.30 -28.66
N LYS A 172 12.67 7.48 -28.29
CA LYS A 172 11.98 6.56 -29.21
C LYS A 172 11.23 7.28 -30.33
N ASN A 173 10.67 8.47 -30.04
CA ASN A 173 9.87 9.26 -30.99
C ASN A 173 10.67 10.38 -31.68
N GLY A 174 11.96 10.51 -31.38
CA GLY A 174 12.83 11.55 -31.96
C GLY A 174 12.42 12.96 -31.56
N LEU A 175 11.98 13.14 -30.31
CA LEU A 175 11.49 14.40 -29.76
C LEU A 175 12.54 15.06 -28.86
N LYS A 176 12.42 16.38 -28.74
CA LYS A 176 13.16 17.19 -27.76
C LYS A 176 12.19 18.16 -27.10
N THR A 177 11.93 17.97 -25.83
CA THR A 177 11.07 18.83 -25.02
C THR A 177 11.88 19.51 -23.91
N ILE A 178 11.22 20.38 -23.15
CA ILE A 178 11.82 21.08 -22.01
C ILE A 178 11.15 20.58 -20.75
N HIS A 179 11.88 19.91 -19.87
CA HIS A 179 11.32 19.39 -18.62
C HIS A 179 11.24 20.49 -17.57
N ILE A 180 10.04 20.71 -17.03
CA ILE A 180 9.77 21.65 -15.94
C ILE A 180 9.36 20.87 -14.71
N ASN A 181 10.04 21.10 -13.59
CA ASN A 181 9.70 20.42 -12.35
C ASN A 181 8.33 20.83 -11.82
N ILE A 182 7.48 19.85 -11.57
CA ILE A 182 6.22 19.98 -10.86
C ILE A 182 6.32 19.33 -9.47
N LYS A 183 5.56 19.83 -8.49
CA LYS A 183 5.68 19.37 -7.09
C LYS A 183 4.40 18.74 -6.56
N SER A 184 3.25 19.12 -7.09
CA SER A 184 1.93 18.62 -6.73
C SER A 184 0.96 18.81 -7.90
N LYS A 185 -0.24 18.28 -7.78
CA LYS A 185 -1.32 18.43 -8.76
C LYS A 185 -1.76 19.89 -8.88
N GLU A 186 -1.82 20.61 -7.76
CA GLU A 186 -2.15 22.03 -7.69
C GLU A 186 -1.05 22.89 -8.35
N ASP A 187 0.22 22.58 -8.09
CA ASP A 187 1.36 23.24 -8.75
C ASP A 187 1.32 22.99 -10.27
N THR A 188 0.94 21.80 -10.69
CA THR A 188 0.78 21.44 -12.11
C THR A 188 -0.30 22.27 -12.78
N LEU A 189 -1.50 22.38 -12.17
CA LEU A 189 -2.59 23.21 -12.70
C LEU A 189 -2.18 24.66 -12.76
N ALA A 190 -1.63 25.22 -11.69
CA ALA A 190 -1.19 26.61 -11.67
C ALA A 190 -0.16 26.91 -12.77
N LYS A 191 0.80 26.02 -13.00
CA LYS A 191 1.79 26.17 -14.08
C LYS A 191 1.19 26.05 -15.47
N LEU A 192 0.19 25.18 -15.67
CA LEU A 192 -0.53 25.06 -16.92
C LEU A 192 -1.34 26.34 -17.21
N GLU A 193 -2.13 26.80 -16.26
CA GLU A 193 -2.94 28.01 -16.35
C GLU A 193 -2.10 29.28 -16.58
N ASN A 194 -0.94 29.38 -15.94
CA ASN A 194 0.00 30.48 -16.10
C ASN A 194 0.82 30.40 -17.41
N GLY A 195 0.68 29.31 -18.18
CA GLY A 195 1.46 29.09 -19.38
C GLY A 195 2.95 28.84 -19.09
N GLU A 196 3.31 28.34 -17.93
CA GLU A 196 4.67 27.94 -17.59
C GLU A 196 5.01 26.55 -18.15
N ILE A 197 4.01 25.68 -18.31
CA ILE A 197 4.08 24.40 -18.99
C ILE A 197 3.00 24.33 -20.09
N ASP A 198 3.26 23.56 -21.12
CA ASP A 198 2.33 23.35 -22.25
C ASP A 198 1.57 22.02 -22.10
N CYS A 199 2.17 21.06 -21.41
CA CYS A 199 1.59 19.75 -21.07
C CYS A 199 2.30 19.18 -19.84
N PHE A 200 1.81 18.07 -19.32
CA PHE A 200 2.38 17.45 -18.13
C PHE A 200 2.18 15.93 -18.12
N ILE A 201 2.99 15.21 -17.33
CA ILE A 201 2.83 13.78 -17.09
C ILE A 201 2.18 13.56 -15.74
N SER A 202 1.13 12.74 -15.73
CA SER A 202 0.49 12.25 -14.52
C SER A 202 -0.10 10.86 -14.70
N LEU A 203 -0.52 10.27 -13.60
CA LEU A 203 -1.35 9.07 -13.57
C LEU A 203 -2.77 9.39 -14.06
N GLU A 204 -3.48 8.35 -14.50
CA GLU A 204 -4.92 8.44 -14.74
C GLU A 204 -5.65 8.46 -13.39
N GLU A 205 -6.07 9.63 -12.94
CA GLU A 205 -6.66 9.84 -11.64
C GLU A 205 -7.97 10.62 -11.71
N PRO A 206 -8.92 10.38 -10.78
CA PRO A 206 -10.16 11.13 -10.68
C PRO A 206 -9.96 12.64 -10.56
N PHE A 207 -8.82 13.10 -10.02
CA PHE A 207 -8.47 14.50 -9.88
C PHE A 207 -8.50 15.27 -11.21
N TRP A 208 -8.13 14.61 -12.31
CA TRP A 208 -8.09 15.23 -13.65
C TRP A 208 -9.43 15.20 -14.37
N ALA A 209 -10.39 14.40 -13.89
CA ALA A 209 -11.65 14.16 -14.61
C ALA A 209 -12.56 15.40 -14.73
N ASP A 210 -12.43 16.35 -13.80
CA ASP A 210 -13.21 17.59 -13.75
C ASP A 210 -12.38 18.84 -14.13
N LYS A 211 -11.18 18.66 -14.68
CA LYS A 211 -10.28 19.73 -15.13
C LYS A 211 -10.31 19.84 -16.65
N ASP A 212 -10.03 21.05 -17.15
CA ASP A 212 -9.97 21.34 -18.58
C ASP A 212 -8.68 20.78 -19.21
N VAL A 213 -8.44 19.48 -19.03
CA VAL A 213 -7.27 18.78 -19.59
C VAL A 213 -7.69 17.51 -20.33
N SER A 214 -6.91 17.12 -21.32
CA SER A 214 -7.13 15.92 -22.11
C SER A 214 -5.88 15.06 -22.19
N ILE A 215 -6.07 13.74 -22.28
CA ILE A 215 -4.99 12.78 -22.51
C ILE A 215 -4.55 12.86 -23.98
N ILE A 216 -3.29 13.15 -24.18
CA ILE A 216 -2.65 13.14 -25.51
C ILE A 216 -2.20 11.72 -25.86
N THR A 217 -1.48 11.06 -24.95
CA THR A 217 -0.99 9.69 -25.15
C THR A 217 -0.55 9.06 -23.85
N ARG A 218 -0.43 7.72 -23.87
CA ARG A 218 0.21 7.00 -22.77
C ARG A 218 1.73 6.99 -22.95
N ILE A 219 2.46 7.49 -21.96
CA ILE A 219 3.92 7.53 -21.92
C ILE A 219 4.50 6.17 -21.52
N GLY A 220 3.91 5.53 -20.50
CA GLY A 220 4.42 4.25 -20.02
C GLY A 220 3.59 3.64 -18.90
N LYS A 221 4.13 2.59 -18.32
CA LYS A 221 3.60 1.94 -17.11
C LYS A 221 4.76 1.50 -16.22
N SER A 222 4.53 1.43 -14.92
CA SER A 222 5.48 0.90 -13.95
C SER A 222 4.79 -0.01 -12.98
N ASN A 223 5.42 -1.13 -12.65
CA ASN A 223 5.02 -1.88 -11.47
C ASN A 223 5.40 -1.07 -10.23
N ILE A 224 4.53 -1.07 -9.24
CA ILE A 224 4.76 -0.48 -7.94
C ILE A 224 4.79 -1.57 -6.88
N TYR A 225 5.55 -1.33 -5.83
CA TYR A 225 5.87 -2.29 -4.80
C TYR A 225 5.71 -1.66 -3.42
N PHE A 226 5.64 -2.50 -2.40
CA PHE A 226 5.92 -2.07 -1.05
C PHE A 226 7.44 -1.97 -0.86
N ALA A 227 7.89 -0.82 -0.38
CA ALA A 227 9.24 -0.64 0.14
C ALA A 227 9.21 -0.80 1.66
N ILE A 228 10.16 -1.55 2.20
CA ILE A 228 10.26 -1.89 3.62
C ILE A 228 11.61 -1.40 4.15
N ASN A 229 11.61 -0.88 5.38
CA ASN A 229 12.85 -0.52 6.06
C ASN A 229 13.80 -1.73 6.12
N LYS A 230 15.08 -1.50 5.82
CA LYS A 230 16.11 -2.56 5.77
C LYS A 230 16.33 -3.28 7.09
N ASP A 231 16.08 -2.59 8.21
CA ASP A 231 16.28 -3.14 9.55
C ASP A 231 15.15 -4.07 9.98
N HIS A 232 14.08 -4.19 9.13
CA HIS A 232 12.88 -4.99 9.38
C HIS A 232 12.62 -6.07 8.31
N PRO A 233 13.58 -6.97 8.03
CA PRO A 233 13.42 -8.03 7.03
C PRO A 233 12.29 -9.02 7.39
N GLU A 234 11.92 -9.12 8.67
CA GLU A 234 10.78 -9.91 9.13
C GLU A 234 9.44 -9.36 8.63
N ILE A 235 9.29 -8.03 8.50
CA ILE A 235 8.11 -7.40 7.92
C ILE A 235 7.98 -7.81 6.44
N LYS A 236 9.08 -7.70 5.67
CA LYS A 236 9.09 -8.15 4.28
C LYS A 236 8.65 -9.60 4.16
N LYS A 237 9.23 -10.49 4.95
CA LYS A 237 8.93 -11.93 4.89
C LYS A 237 7.46 -12.24 5.15
N GLU A 238 6.86 -11.61 6.17
CA GLU A 238 5.45 -11.80 6.51
C GLU A 238 4.55 -11.23 5.41
N LEU A 239 4.89 -10.04 4.87
CA LEU A 239 4.18 -9.38 3.79
C LEU A 239 4.17 -10.23 2.52
N ASP A 240 5.35 -10.71 2.08
CA ASP A 240 5.48 -11.51 0.86
C ASP A 240 4.71 -12.84 0.97
N LEU A 241 4.71 -13.47 2.16
CA LEU A 241 3.95 -14.69 2.38
C LEU A 241 2.45 -14.47 2.13
N VAL A 242 1.89 -13.38 2.65
CA VAL A 242 0.46 -13.08 2.48
C VAL A 242 0.16 -12.62 1.06
N MET A 243 1.01 -11.76 0.47
CA MET A 243 0.82 -11.34 -0.93
C MET A 243 0.78 -12.56 -1.88
N HIS A 244 1.66 -13.52 -1.68
CA HIS A 244 1.66 -14.75 -2.48
C HIS A 244 0.37 -15.58 -2.29
N GLN A 245 -0.18 -15.63 -1.08
CA GLN A 245 -1.46 -16.30 -0.84
C GLN A 245 -2.66 -15.60 -1.48
N LEU A 246 -2.59 -14.29 -1.71
CA LEU A 246 -3.65 -13.51 -2.36
C LEU A 246 -3.62 -13.64 -3.90
N GLU A 247 -2.51 -14.12 -4.47
CA GLU A 247 -2.38 -14.35 -5.92
C GLU A 247 -2.87 -15.75 -6.35
N GLU A 248 -3.03 -16.71 -5.43
CA GLU A 248 -3.55 -18.06 -5.67
C GLU A 248 -5.09 -18.09 -5.75
#